data_b743fede81ca20c6b6431e74058d478f
#
_entry.id   b743fede81ca20c6b6431e74058d478f
#
_cell.length_a   1.000
_cell.length_b   1.000
_cell.length_c   1.000
_cell.angle_alpha   90.00
_cell.angle_beta   90.00
_cell.angle_gamma   90.00
#
_symmetry.space_group_name_H-M   'P 1'
#
loop_
_entity.id
_entity.type
_entity.pdbx_description
1 polymer ?
#
loop_
_entity_poly.entity_id
_entity_poly.type
_entity_poly.pdbx_seq_one_letter_code
_entity_poly.pdbx_strand_id
1 'polypeptide(L)' 'MDERISTIKKILEESFDMKLDQITADSKFMDDIKLSSLDLIMFFAMVEESFNVKINNKDMLEITSVKDLLNIIDSKTK' A
#
# COMPACT_ATOMS: atom_id res chain seq x y z
N MET A 1 14.29 -9.45 2.82
CA MET A 1 13.39 -8.29 2.77
C MET A 1 12.48 -8.40 1.56
N ASP A 2 11.21 -8.09 1.72
CA ASP A 2 10.25 -8.20 0.63
C ASP A 2 10.40 -7.01 -0.33
N GLU A 3 10.71 -7.29 -1.59
CA GLU A 3 10.89 -6.24 -2.59
C GLU A 3 9.62 -5.41 -2.80
N ARG A 4 8.46 -6.01 -2.54
CA ARG A 4 7.19 -5.29 -2.67
C ARG A 4 7.09 -4.15 -1.66
N ILE A 5 7.68 -4.32 -0.48
CA ILE A 5 7.71 -3.25 0.52
C ILE A 5 8.53 -2.07 0.00
N SER A 6 9.64 -2.34 -0.67
CA SER A 6 10.45 -1.27 -1.29
C SER A 6 9.66 -0.53 -2.36
N THR A 7 8.88 -1.24 -3.16
CA THR A 7 8.05 -0.64 -4.19
C THR A 7 6.95 0.23 -3.56
N ILE A 8 6.33 -0.26 -2.49
CA ILE A 8 5.30 0.49 -1.77
C ILE A 8 5.89 1.77 -1.19
N LYS A 9 7.05 1.67 -0.57
CA LYS A 9 7.74 2.84 -0.02
C LYS A 9 8.04 3.87 -1.10
N LYS A 10 8.52 3.41 -2.24
CA LYS A 10 8.85 4.29 -3.35
C LYS A 10 7.61 5.02 -3.87
N ILE A 11 6.50 4.33 -4.01
CA ILE A 11 5.24 4.95 -4.44
C ILE A 11 4.85 6.04 -3.45
N LEU A 12 4.91 5.75 -2.16
CA LEU A 12 4.53 6.72 -1.13
C LEU A 12 5.45 7.94 -1.14
N GLU A 13 6.75 7.74 -1.26
CA GLU A 13 7.69 8.85 -1.24
C GLU A 13 7.59 9.72 -2.49
N GLU A 14 7.45 9.11 -3.66
CA GLU A 14 7.46 9.86 -4.91
C GLU A 14 6.12 10.47 -5.25
N SER A 15 5.03 9.75 -5.00
CA SER A 15 3.71 10.20 -5.41
C SER A 15 3.01 11.07 -4.37
N PHE A 16 3.37 10.92 -3.11
CA PHE A 16 2.75 11.67 -2.01
C PHE A 16 3.72 12.59 -1.29
N ASP A 17 4.91 12.76 -1.85
CA ASP A 17 5.94 13.67 -1.33
C ASP A 17 6.21 13.43 0.17
N MET A 18 6.32 12.17 0.54
CA MET A 18 6.58 11.77 1.91
C MET A 18 8.03 11.38 2.09
N LYS A 19 8.56 11.60 3.28
CA LYS A 19 9.86 11.09 3.66
C LYS A 19 9.66 10.00 4.69
N LEU A 20 10.01 8.76 4.31
CA LEU A 20 9.83 7.62 5.17
C LEU A 20 11.20 7.01 5.46
N ASP A 21 11.61 7.07 6.72
CA ASP A 21 12.86 6.43 7.11
C ASP A 21 12.78 4.93 6.93
N GLN A 22 11.65 4.38 7.32
CA GLN A 22 11.48 2.94 7.31
C GLN A 22 9.99 2.57 7.35
N ILE A 23 9.61 1.62 6.53
CA ILE A 23 8.29 1.00 6.67
C ILE A 23 8.49 -0.51 6.78
N THR A 24 7.58 -1.16 7.49
CA THR A 24 7.61 -2.60 7.68
C THR A 24 6.25 -3.18 7.34
N ALA A 25 6.13 -4.50 7.37
CA ALA A 25 4.86 -5.16 7.14
C ALA A 25 3.80 -4.73 8.17
N ASP A 26 4.22 -4.33 9.36
CA ASP A 26 3.31 -3.92 10.42
C ASP A 26 2.91 -2.45 10.36
N SER A 27 3.51 -1.66 9.48
CA SER A 27 3.19 -0.23 9.34
C SER A 27 1.75 -0.06 8.88
N LYS A 28 1.01 0.78 9.59
CA LYS A 28 -0.39 1.07 9.25
C LYS A 28 -0.47 2.33 8.41
N PHE A 29 -1.27 2.28 7.35
CA PHE A 29 -1.32 3.37 6.39
C PHE A 29 -1.84 4.68 6.99
N MET A 30 -2.86 4.60 7.83
CA MET A 30 -3.42 5.82 8.42
C MET A 30 -2.75 6.19 9.74
N ASP A 31 -2.48 5.21 10.60
CA ASP A 31 -1.92 5.48 11.93
C ASP A 31 -0.43 5.78 11.91
N ASP A 32 0.33 5.03 11.12
CA ASP A 32 1.80 5.16 11.10
C ASP A 32 2.29 6.00 9.94
N ILE A 33 1.75 5.79 8.76
CA ILE A 33 2.18 6.51 7.55
C ILE A 33 1.44 7.83 7.41
N LYS A 34 0.25 7.93 8.02
CA LYS A 34 -0.52 9.18 8.08
C LYS A 34 -1.19 9.56 6.77
N LEU A 35 -1.57 8.59 5.98
CA LEU A 35 -2.35 8.86 4.78
C LEU A 35 -3.79 9.21 5.16
N SER A 36 -4.38 10.18 4.47
CA SER A 36 -5.81 10.43 4.58
C SER A 36 -6.58 9.37 3.80
N SER A 37 -7.90 9.32 3.98
CA SER A 37 -8.74 8.38 3.23
C SER A 37 -8.63 8.60 1.73
N LEU A 38 -8.60 9.86 1.30
CA LEU A 38 -8.48 10.19 -0.11
C LEU A 38 -7.12 9.75 -0.66
N ASP A 39 -6.05 10.01 0.10
CA ASP A 39 -4.71 9.59 -0.29
C ASP A 39 -4.64 8.09 -0.44
N LEU A 40 -5.30 7.37 0.46
CA LEU A 40 -5.28 5.91 0.45
C LEU A 40 -5.95 5.36 -0.81
N ILE A 41 -7.06 5.97 -1.24
CA ILE A 41 -7.74 5.56 -2.46
C ILE A 41 -6.81 5.77 -3.66
N MET A 42 -6.14 6.91 -3.73
CA MET A 42 -5.19 7.20 -4.80
C MET A 42 -4.00 6.25 -4.76
N PHE A 43 -3.52 5.95 -3.58
CA PHE A 43 -2.42 5.01 -3.38
C PHE A 43 -2.79 3.62 -3.91
N PHE A 44 -4.00 3.14 -3.59
CA PHE A 44 -4.44 1.83 -4.07
C PHE A 44 -4.52 1.78 -5.60
N ALA A 45 -4.93 2.88 -6.24
CA ALA A 45 -4.94 2.94 -7.70
C ALA A 45 -3.53 2.77 -8.27
N MET A 46 -2.54 3.36 -7.63
CA MET A 46 -1.15 3.23 -8.05
C MET A 46 -0.63 1.80 -7.82
N VAL A 47 -1.04 1.19 -6.72
CA VAL A 47 -0.68 -0.20 -6.42
C VAL A 47 -1.26 -1.14 -7.48
N GLU A 48 -2.52 -0.91 -7.86
CA GLU A 48 -3.14 -1.72 -8.90
C GLU A 48 -2.32 -1.69 -10.19
N GLU A 49 -1.84 -0.52 -10.56
CA GLU A 49 -1.06 -0.37 -11.77
C GLU A 49 0.33 -1.00 -11.62
N SER A 50 0.99 -0.75 -10.49
CA SER A 50 2.36 -1.23 -10.28
C SER A 50 2.44 -2.75 -10.16
N PHE A 51 1.46 -3.37 -9.55
CA PHE A 51 1.46 -4.81 -9.32
C PHE A 51 0.53 -5.56 -10.27
N ASN A 52 -0.16 -4.85 -11.15
CA ASN A 52 -1.08 -5.44 -12.12
C ASN A 52 -2.15 -6.31 -11.45
N VAL A 53 -2.79 -5.74 -10.43
CA VAL A 53 -3.86 -6.40 -9.69
C VAL A 53 -5.05 -5.46 -9.59
N LYS A 54 -6.22 -5.99 -9.25
CA LYS A 54 -7.40 -5.19 -8.99
C LYS A 54 -7.76 -5.24 -7.52
N ILE A 55 -7.93 -4.05 -6.94
CA ILE A 55 -8.31 -3.91 -5.53
C ILE A 55 -9.72 -3.33 -5.51
N ASN A 56 -10.70 -4.14 -5.12
CA ASN A 56 -12.10 -3.70 -5.09
C ASN A 56 -12.39 -2.99 -3.77
N ASN A 57 -13.60 -2.44 -3.65
CA ASN A 57 -13.99 -1.69 -2.45
C ASN A 57 -13.93 -2.53 -1.19
N LYS A 58 -14.31 -3.80 -1.27
CA LYS A 58 -14.25 -4.69 -0.12
C LYS A 58 -12.79 -4.88 0.33
N ASP A 59 -11.90 -5.08 -0.63
CA ASP A 59 -10.47 -5.22 -0.32
C ASP A 59 -9.95 -3.97 0.38
N MET A 60 -10.33 -2.78 -0.10
CA MET A 60 -9.88 -1.53 0.50
C MET A 60 -10.29 -1.40 1.96
N LEU A 61 -11.49 -1.87 2.30
CA LEU A 61 -11.97 -1.82 3.67
C LEU A 61 -11.19 -2.75 4.60
N GLU A 62 -10.59 -3.79 4.07
CA GLU A 62 -9.84 -4.76 4.85
C GLU A 62 -8.36 -4.43 4.98
N ILE A 63 -7.86 -3.52 4.14
CA ILE A 63 -6.43 -3.17 4.14
C ILE A 63 -6.19 -2.02 5.10
N THR A 64 -5.52 -2.30 6.21
CA THR A 64 -5.14 -1.27 7.18
C THR A 64 -3.62 -1.13 7.31
N SER A 65 -2.88 -2.17 6.95
CA SER A 65 -1.43 -2.19 7.08
C SER A 65 -0.78 -2.68 5.80
N VAL A 66 0.54 -2.52 5.71
CA VAL A 66 1.32 -3.03 4.59
C VAL A 66 1.12 -4.53 4.44
N LYS A 67 1.11 -5.25 5.56
CA LYS A 67 0.91 -6.70 5.57
C LYS A 67 -0.42 -7.08 4.93
N ASP A 68 -1.48 -6.37 5.27
CA ASP A 68 -2.80 -6.63 4.70
C ASP A 68 -2.77 -6.46 3.19
N LEU A 69 -2.13 -5.40 2.73
CA LEU A 69 -2.00 -5.13 1.30
C LEU A 69 -1.23 -6.26 0.60
N LEU A 70 -0.13 -6.70 1.18
CA LEU A 70 0.65 -7.79 0.60
C LEU A 70 -0.16 -9.08 0.50
N ASN A 71 -0.97 -9.36 1.52
CA ASN A 71 -1.83 -10.55 1.51
C ASN A 71 -2.86 -10.47 0.37
N ILE A 72 -3.43 -9.31 0.15
CA ILE A 72 -4.38 -9.11 -0.94
C ILE A 72 -3.68 -9.28 -2.29
N ILE A 73 -2.50 -8.71 -2.45
CA ILE A 73 -1.73 -8.86 -3.68
C ILE A 73 -1.44 -10.34 -3.94
N ASP A 74 -1.00 -11.07 -2.91
CA ASP A 74 -0.73 -12.49 -3.04
C ASP A 74 -1.96 -13.28 -3.49
N SER A 75 -3.13 -12.95 -2.94
CA SER A 75 -4.35 -13.66 -3.28
C SER A 75 -4.77 -13.42 -4.74
N LYS A 76 -4.36 -12.30 -5.30
CA LYS A 76 -4.74 -11.92 -6.67
C LYS A 76 -3.74 -12.35 -7.73
N THR A 77 -2.54 -12.69 -7.32
CA THR A 77 -1.47 -13.05 -8.27
C THR A 77 -1.19 -14.54 -8.32
N LYS A 78 -1.93 -15.33 -7.62
CA LYS A 78 -1.80 -16.79 -7.69
C LYS A 78 -2.49 -17.37 -8.91
#